data_4d0ffdb6b6c968092c477b67b002224c
#
_entry.id   4d0ffdb6b6c968092c477b67b002224c
#
_cell.length_a   1.000
_cell.length_b   1.000
_cell.length_c   1.000
_cell.angle_alpha   90.00
_cell.angle_beta   90.00
_cell.angle_gamma   90.00
#
_symmetry.space_group_name_H-M   'P 1'
#
loop_
_entity.id
_entity.type
_entity.pdbx_description
1 polymer ?
#
loop_
_entity_poly.entity_id
_entity_poly.type
_entity_poly.pdbx_seq_one_letter_code
_entity_poly.pdbx_strand_id
1 'polypeptide(L)'
;VNKYVTVMMVSLVLTGCDKPDALAPFSPEMASFSSEFNFDPLRGPVKNFTQKLINDSGEVETEVNGTLSQEGCFETLNYVDKPSNSHLALVLDANYYLDAVTREKRIRLQGKCQLAELPAVGMIYETNEREFVVKGHTNEVTTSYRYDDEGYPLGKTSKAKDAELSTVATPSDKRKKHDYTSVTKLNDKVIDTAKQSCEYDRHLNPLSCVLELTDTGTTPAKQHKFTIQNEINYY
;
A
#
# COMPACT_ATOMS: atom_id res chain seq x y z
N VAL A 1 -56.21 50.07 28.29
CA VAL A 1 -55.34 50.11 27.11
C VAL A 1 -54.31 48.98 27.24
N ASN A 2 -54.62 47.80 26.59
CA ASN A 2 -53.76 46.64 26.60
C ASN A 2 -52.81 46.75 25.42
N LYS A 3 -51.44 46.73 25.68
CA LYS A 3 -50.44 46.56 24.67
C LYS A 3 -49.97 45.12 24.71
N TYR A 4 -50.29 44.33 23.68
CA TYR A 4 -49.72 43.02 23.41
C TYR A 4 -48.36 43.22 22.74
N VAL A 5 -47.30 42.77 23.40
CA VAL A 5 -45.95 42.67 22.80
C VAL A 5 -45.81 41.26 22.23
N THR A 6 -45.83 41.14 20.89
CA THR A 6 -45.59 39.90 20.18
C THR A 6 -44.07 39.69 20.07
N VAL A 7 -43.56 38.72 20.83
CA VAL A 7 -42.16 38.29 20.69
C VAL A 7 -42.04 37.32 19.51
N MET A 8 -41.42 37.78 18.46
CA MET A 8 -41.12 36.98 17.25
C MET A 8 -39.85 36.17 17.51
N MET A 9 -40.04 34.86 17.79
CA MET A 9 -38.91 33.92 17.93
C MET A 9 -38.34 33.61 16.53
N VAL A 10 -37.18 34.16 16.24
CA VAL A 10 -36.40 33.79 15.02
C VAL A 10 -35.65 32.51 15.31
N SER A 11 -36.11 31.39 14.75
CA SER A 11 -35.40 30.11 14.78
C SER A 11 -34.23 30.17 13.81
N LEU A 12 -33.01 30.32 14.33
CA LEU A 12 -31.78 30.10 13.54
C LEU A 12 -31.66 28.60 13.23
N VAL A 13 -31.98 28.24 12.01
CA VAL A 13 -31.62 26.92 11.46
C VAL A 13 -30.14 26.96 11.13
N LEU A 14 -29.33 26.39 12.02
CA LEU A 14 -27.89 26.10 11.73
C LEU A 14 -27.86 24.96 10.73
N THR A 15 -27.82 25.26 9.44
CA THR A 15 -27.39 24.30 8.42
C THR A 15 -25.91 24.06 8.63
N GLY A 16 -25.57 23.00 9.38
CA GLY A 16 -24.23 22.47 9.42
C GLY A 16 -23.89 22.01 8.01
N CYS A 17 -23.00 22.72 7.31
CA CYS A 17 -22.31 22.16 6.16
C CYS A 17 -21.41 21.06 6.68
N ASP A 18 -21.84 19.79 6.56
CA ASP A 18 -20.95 18.65 6.66
C ASP A 18 -19.90 18.82 5.56
N LYS A 19 -18.75 19.35 5.92
CA LYS A 19 -17.57 19.25 5.06
C LYS A 19 -17.31 17.74 4.92
N PRO A 20 -17.21 17.22 3.69
CA PRO A 20 -16.81 15.83 3.53
C PRO A 20 -15.51 15.63 4.33
N ASP A 21 -15.51 14.67 5.23
CA ASP A 21 -14.33 14.36 6.05
C ASP A 21 -13.12 14.25 5.14
N ALA A 22 -12.07 15.00 5.48
CA ALA A 22 -10.82 14.93 4.74
C ALA A 22 -10.32 13.48 4.80
N LEU A 23 -10.05 12.91 3.62
CA LEU A 23 -9.52 11.56 3.55
C LEU A 23 -8.20 11.48 4.31
N ALA A 24 -8.05 10.42 5.11
CA ALA A 24 -6.78 10.15 5.76
C ALA A 24 -5.69 9.88 4.70
N PRO A 25 -4.49 10.43 4.84
CA PRO A 25 -3.35 10.08 3.98
C PRO A 25 -2.93 8.62 4.24
N PHE A 26 -2.13 8.06 3.35
CA PHE A 26 -1.45 6.79 3.59
C PHE A 26 -0.33 7.01 4.61
N SER A 27 -0.24 6.15 5.62
CA SER A 27 0.86 6.25 6.59
C SER A 27 2.19 5.84 5.96
N PRO A 28 3.31 6.39 6.43
CA PRO A 28 4.63 6.00 5.94
C PRO A 28 4.89 4.50 6.08
N GLU A 29 4.44 3.88 7.17
CA GLU A 29 4.58 2.45 7.42
C GLU A 29 3.81 1.63 6.39
N MET A 30 2.52 1.91 6.23
CA MET A 30 1.66 1.20 5.28
C MET A 30 2.21 1.33 3.84
N ALA A 31 2.56 2.54 3.43
CA ALA A 31 3.08 2.81 2.09
C ALA A 31 4.45 2.14 1.83
N SER A 32 5.33 2.14 2.83
CA SER A 32 6.66 1.53 2.71
C SER A 32 6.58 0.00 2.68
N PHE A 33 5.79 -0.59 3.59
CA PHE A 33 5.59 -2.04 3.61
C PHE A 33 4.86 -2.54 2.37
N SER A 34 3.84 -1.84 1.88
CA SER A 34 3.14 -2.21 0.66
C SER A 34 4.07 -2.20 -0.56
N SER A 35 4.97 -1.21 -0.64
CA SER A 35 5.96 -1.12 -1.71
C SER A 35 7.01 -2.23 -1.64
N GLU A 36 7.40 -2.66 -0.42
CA GLU A 36 8.40 -3.70 -0.21
C GLU A 36 7.83 -5.10 -0.44
N PHE A 37 6.62 -5.36 0.07
CA PHE A 37 5.97 -6.68 0.01
C PHE A 37 4.89 -6.79 -1.07
N ASN A 38 4.79 -5.82 -2.00
CA ASN A 38 3.92 -5.82 -3.18
C ASN A 38 2.45 -6.14 -2.88
N PHE A 39 1.82 -5.33 -2.01
CA PHE A 39 0.38 -5.35 -1.77
C PHE A 39 -0.20 -3.93 -1.88
N ASP A 40 -1.51 -3.80 -2.05
CA ASP A 40 -2.17 -2.49 -2.15
C ASP A 40 -2.18 -1.79 -0.79
N PRO A 41 -1.65 -0.55 -0.68
CA PRO A 41 -1.65 0.19 0.58
C PRO A 41 -3.06 0.58 0.98
N LEU A 42 -3.32 0.62 2.30
CA LEU A 42 -4.60 1.02 2.88
C LEU A 42 -4.45 2.32 3.68
N ARG A 43 -5.53 3.11 3.74
CA ARG A 43 -5.55 4.38 4.48
C ARG A 43 -6.53 4.34 5.66
N GLY A 44 -6.37 5.27 6.58
CA GLY A 44 -7.22 5.40 7.76
C GLY A 44 -6.83 4.47 8.91
N PRO A 45 -7.68 4.33 9.94
CA PRO A 45 -7.35 3.61 11.17
C PRO A 45 -7.56 2.09 10.99
N VAL A 46 -6.83 1.48 10.06
CA VAL A 46 -6.89 0.05 9.80
C VAL A 46 -6.41 -0.71 11.02
N LYS A 47 -7.22 -1.66 11.49
CA LYS A 47 -6.89 -2.57 12.59
C LYS A 47 -6.29 -3.87 12.10
N ASN A 48 -6.94 -4.49 11.12
CA ASN A 48 -6.41 -5.66 10.44
C ASN A 48 -6.98 -5.74 9.03
N PHE A 49 -6.28 -6.46 8.17
CA PHE A 49 -6.72 -6.70 6.81
C PHE A 49 -6.25 -8.06 6.29
N THR A 50 -6.97 -8.56 5.30
CA THR A 50 -6.56 -9.66 4.44
C THR A 50 -6.71 -9.20 3.00
N GLN A 51 -5.65 -9.36 2.20
CA GLN A 51 -5.66 -9.10 0.76
C GLN A 51 -5.29 -10.36 0.00
N LYS A 52 -6.07 -10.73 -1.01
CA LYS A 52 -5.86 -11.92 -1.85
C LYS A 52 -5.77 -11.52 -3.30
N LEU A 53 -4.74 -12.00 -3.99
CA LEU A 53 -4.63 -11.96 -5.44
C LEU A 53 -5.11 -13.31 -5.98
N ILE A 54 -6.16 -13.30 -6.81
CA ILE A 54 -6.85 -14.49 -7.32
C ILE A 54 -6.73 -14.46 -8.84
N ASN A 55 -6.25 -15.57 -9.43
CA ASN A 55 -6.13 -15.69 -10.87
C ASN A 55 -7.50 -15.97 -11.54
N ASP A 56 -7.53 -16.03 -12.86
CA ASP A 56 -8.73 -16.26 -13.67
C ASP A 56 -9.35 -17.65 -13.50
N SER A 57 -8.61 -18.62 -12.98
CA SER A 57 -9.14 -19.94 -12.57
C SER A 57 -9.75 -19.96 -11.16
N GLY A 58 -9.71 -18.84 -10.44
CA GLY A 58 -10.23 -18.71 -9.07
C GLY A 58 -9.28 -19.19 -7.97
N GLU A 59 -8.01 -19.42 -8.30
CA GLU A 59 -7.00 -19.85 -7.35
C GLU A 59 -6.32 -18.63 -6.71
N VAL A 60 -6.15 -18.65 -5.38
CA VAL A 60 -5.37 -17.64 -4.67
C VAL A 60 -3.89 -17.85 -4.95
N GLU A 61 -3.25 -16.88 -5.61
CA GLU A 61 -1.81 -16.88 -5.86
C GLU A 61 -1.04 -16.23 -4.72
N THR A 62 -1.48 -15.05 -4.28
CA THR A 62 -0.84 -14.33 -3.18
C THR A 62 -1.86 -13.99 -2.10
N GLU A 63 -1.46 -14.12 -0.84
CA GLU A 63 -2.25 -13.70 0.30
C GLU A 63 -1.39 -12.90 1.28
N VAL A 64 -1.89 -11.74 1.70
CA VAL A 64 -1.26 -10.87 2.69
C VAL A 64 -2.25 -10.63 3.83
N ASN A 65 -1.81 -10.86 5.06
CA ASN A 65 -2.58 -10.59 6.28
C ASN A 65 -1.76 -9.67 7.18
N GLY A 66 -2.36 -8.59 7.65
CA GLY A 66 -1.73 -7.67 8.57
C GLY A 66 -2.61 -7.31 9.76
N THR A 67 -2.02 -7.20 10.94
CA THR A 67 -2.62 -6.51 12.09
C THR A 67 -1.79 -5.28 12.41
N LEU A 68 -2.46 -4.17 12.74
CA LEU A 68 -1.80 -2.90 13.04
C LEU A 68 -2.22 -2.42 14.44
N SER A 69 -1.32 -1.72 15.11
CA SER A 69 -1.65 -0.96 16.32
C SER A 69 -2.46 0.29 15.95
N GLN A 70 -3.10 0.92 16.96
CA GLN A 70 -3.79 2.21 16.76
C GLN A 70 -2.89 3.32 16.20
N GLU A 71 -1.59 3.17 16.41
CA GLU A 71 -0.57 4.10 15.91
C GLU A 71 -0.14 3.81 14.48
N GLY A 72 -0.64 2.72 13.86
CA GLY A 72 -0.39 2.33 12.47
C GLY A 72 0.86 1.48 12.26
N CYS A 73 1.52 1.00 13.32
CA CYS A 73 2.60 0.02 13.18
C CYS A 73 2.03 -1.38 12.94
N PHE A 74 2.62 -2.14 12.03
CA PHE A 74 2.28 -3.55 11.90
C PHE A 74 2.69 -4.32 13.17
N GLU A 75 1.75 -4.95 13.83
CA GLU A 75 2.02 -5.89 14.93
C GLU A 75 2.37 -7.27 14.37
N THR A 76 1.66 -7.68 13.31
CA THR A 76 1.96 -8.88 12.53
C THR A 76 1.81 -8.61 11.05
N LEU A 77 2.60 -9.29 10.22
CA LEU A 77 2.45 -9.32 8.78
C LEU A 77 2.78 -10.72 8.28
N ASN A 78 1.82 -11.35 7.62
CA ASN A 78 2.00 -12.64 6.96
C ASN A 78 1.85 -12.44 5.46
N TYR A 79 2.76 -13.01 4.70
CA TYR A 79 2.78 -12.97 3.24
C TYR A 79 3.00 -14.38 2.71
N VAL A 80 2.15 -14.81 1.80
CA VAL A 80 2.26 -16.09 1.11
C VAL A 80 2.17 -15.84 -0.38
N ASP A 81 3.16 -16.28 -1.12
CA ASP A 81 3.18 -16.25 -2.59
C ASP A 81 3.39 -17.66 -3.11
N LYS A 82 2.32 -18.28 -3.61
CA LYS A 82 2.33 -19.67 -4.05
C LYS A 82 3.16 -19.89 -5.32
N PRO A 83 3.10 -19.02 -6.35
CA PRO A 83 3.91 -19.17 -7.55
C PRO A 83 5.41 -19.24 -7.27
N SER A 84 5.93 -18.43 -6.35
CA SER A 84 7.34 -18.46 -5.95
C SER A 84 7.66 -19.39 -4.78
N ASN A 85 6.63 -20.03 -4.20
CA ASN A 85 6.72 -20.80 -2.96
C ASN A 85 7.37 -20.01 -1.81
N SER A 86 7.08 -18.71 -1.74
CA SER A 86 7.57 -17.81 -0.72
C SER A 86 6.58 -17.67 0.41
N HIS A 87 7.09 -17.68 1.63
CA HIS A 87 6.31 -17.46 2.84
C HIS A 87 7.11 -16.60 3.82
N LEU A 88 6.45 -15.58 4.37
CA LEU A 88 6.99 -14.70 5.40
C LEU A 88 5.94 -14.51 6.47
N ALA A 89 6.30 -14.78 7.73
CA ALA A 89 5.46 -14.51 8.89
C ALA A 89 6.26 -13.65 9.87
N LEU A 90 5.81 -12.42 10.08
CA LEU A 90 6.50 -11.42 10.91
C LEU A 90 5.67 -11.09 12.14
N VAL A 91 6.34 -10.90 13.27
CA VAL A 91 5.78 -10.37 14.51
C VAL A 91 6.68 -9.25 15.03
N LEU A 92 6.08 -8.15 15.42
CA LEU A 92 6.78 -7.00 16.01
C LEU A 92 7.30 -7.35 17.40
N ASP A 93 8.58 -7.09 17.65
CA ASP A 93 9.23 -7.22 18.96
C ASP A 93 10.24 -6.08 19.13
N ALA A 94 9.88 -5.09 19.94
CA ALA A 94 10.63 -3.84 20.13
C ALA A 94 10.92 -3.14 18.79
N ASN A 95 12.18 -3.07 18.38
CA ASN A 95 12.62 -2.43 17.15
C ASN A 95 13.00 -3.43 16.05
N TYR A 96 12.43 -4.64 16.09
CA TYR A 96 12.60 -5.67 15.07
C TYR A 96 11.27 -6.32 14.70
N TYR A 97 11.16 -6.72 13.43
CA TYR A 97 10.27 -7.82 13.08
C TYR A 97 11.05 -9.11 13.14
N LEU A 98 10.51 -10.04 13.92
CA LEU A 98 11.02 -11.38 14.04
C LEU A 98 10.21 -12.31 13.15
N ASP A 99 10.83 -13.37 12.67
CA ASP A 99 10.11 -14.51 12.14
C ASP A 99 9.20 -15.09 13.24
N ALA A 100 7.93 -15.27 12.93
CA ALA A 100 6.93 -15.68 13.92
C ALA A 100 7.19 -17.08 14.51
N VAL A 101 7.90 -17.95 13.75
CA VAL A 101 8.19 -19.33 14.13
C VAL A 101 9.59 -19.46 14.74
N THR A 102 10.62 -19.03 13.99
CA THR A 102 12.03 -19.22 14.40
C THR A 102 12.53 -18.15 15.35
N ARG A 103 11.80 -17.02 15.48
CA ARG A 103 12.19 -15.83 16.27
C ARG A 103 13.47 -15.15 15.78
N GLU A 104 13.94 -15.48 14.60
CA GLU A 104 15.07 -14.78 13.97
C GLU A 104 14.69 -13.34 13.60
N LYS A 105 15.65 -12.43 13.78
CA LYS A 105 15.48 -11.01 13.39
C LYS A 105 15.48 -10.90 11.87
N ARG A 106 14.34 -10.53 11.29
CA ARG A 106 14.17 -10.39 9.84
C ARG A 106 14.33 -8.97 9.36
N ILE A 107 13.76 -8.00 10.09
CA ILE A 107 13.75 -6.60 9.73
C ILE A 107 14.10 -5.77 10.96
N ARG A 108 15.06 -4.87 10.83
CA ARG A 108 15.32 -3.85 11.84
C ARG A 108 14.51 -2.61 11.54
N LEU A 109 13.98 -1.98 12.58
CA LEU A 109 13.17 -0.78 12.51
C LEU A 109 13.93 0.43 13.05
N GLN A 110 13.48 1.62 12.64
CA GLN A 110 13.91 2.92 13.17
C GLN A 110 12.70 3.83 13.41
N GLY A 111 12.94 4.93 14.12
CA GLY A 111 11.87 5.87 14.46
C GLY A 111 10.74 5.17 15.20
N LYS A 112 9.51 5.38 14.74
CA LYS A 112 8.32 4.74 15.30
C LYS A 112 8.25 3.25 14.94
N CYS A 113 8.22 2.94 13.66
CA CYS A 113 8.25 1.57 13.12
C CYS A 113 8.62 1.54 11.62
N GLN A 114 9.44 2.49 11.17
CA GLN A 114 9.89 2.54 9.80
C GLN A 114 10.96 1.47 9.53
N LEU A 115 10.99 0.99 8.29
CA LEU A 115 12.03 0.08 7.82
C LEU A 115 13.41 0.74 7.95
N ALA A 116 14.36 0.04 8.56
CA ALA A 116 15.75 0.48 8.66
C ALA A 116 16.70 -0.47 7.93
N GLU A 117 16.48 -1.79 8.05
CA GLU A 117 17.40 -2.77 7.49
C GLU A 117 16.73 -4.14 7.32
N LEU A 118 17.07 -4.84 6.24
CA LEU A 118 16.88 -6.29 6.10
C LEU A 118 18.24 -6.98 6.24
N PRO A 119 18.59 -7.47 7.44
CA PRO A 119 19.96 -7.98 7.73
C PRO A 119 20.35 -9.17 6.84
N ALA A 120 19.39 -10.03 6.49
CA ALA A 120 19.64 -11.23 5.69
C ALA A 120 20.25 -10.94 4.31
N VAL A 121 19.95 -9.78 3.73
CA VAL A 121 20.41 -9.35 2.40
C VAL A 121 21.26 -8.08 2.45
N GLY A 122 21.51 -7.53 3.64
CA GLY A 122 22.29 -6.30 3.82
C GLY A 122 21.62 -5.06 3.20
N MET A 123 20.27 -5.04 3.07
CA MET A 123 19.53 -3.89 2.57
C MET A 123 19.39 -2.86 3.68
N ILE A 124 19.81 -1.63 3.42
CA ILE A 124 19.66 -0.47 4.32
C ILE A 124 18.68 0.50 3.71
N TYR A 125 17.74 1.01 4.52
CA TYR A 125 16.72 1.96 4.08
C TYR A 125 16.98 3.37 4.59
N GLU A 126 16.71 4.34 3.73
CA GLU A 126 16.73 5.77 4.03
C GLU A 126 15.31 6.33 3.95
N THR A 127 14.93 7.14 4.93
CA THR A 127 13.62 7.82 4.99
C THR A 127 13.79 9.32 4.73
N ASN A 128 12.71 9.95 4.23
CA ASN A 128 12.64 11.42 4.14
C ASN A 128 12.09 12.04 5.43
N GLU A 129 11.94 13.36 5.45
CA GLU A 129 11.40 14.12 6.59
C GLU A 129 9.95 13.73 6.97
N ARG A 130 9.20 13.14 6.04
CA ARG A 130 7.85 12.62 6.26
C ARG A 130 7.84 11.13 6.64
N GLU A 131 9.00 10.56 6.96
CA GLU A 131 9.23 9.18 7.40
C GLU A 131 8.96 8.09 6.32
N PHE A 132 8.68 8.47 5.06
CA PHE A 132 8.57 7.50 3.97
C PHE A 132 9.94 6.97 3.57
N VAL A 133 10.04 5.67 3.34
CA VAL A 133 11.23 5.06 2.75
C VAL A 133 11.38 5.55 1.32
N VAL A 134 12.44 6.30 1.03
CA VAL A 134 12.71 6.86 -0.30
C VAL A 134 13.83 6.12 -1.03
N LYS A 135 14.64 5.38 -0.31
CA LYS A 135 15.74 4.62 -0.88
C LYS A 135 16.03 3.38 -0.04
N GLY A 136 16.37 2.27 -0.71
CA GLY A 136 16.95 1.08 -0.15
C GLY A 136 18.22 0.74 -0.90
N HIS A 137 19.30 0.29 -0.24
CA HIS A 137 20.51 -0.07 -0.93
C HIS A 137 21.26 -1.22 -0.24
N THR A 138 21.88 -2.03 -1.07
CA THR A 138 22.94 -2.99 -0.72
C THR A 138 24.24 -2.55 -1.39
N ASN A 139 25.29 -3.36 -1.32
CA ASN A 139 26.52 -3.11 -2.09
C ASN A 139 26.32 -3.27 -3.62
N GLU A 140 25.26 -3.94 -4.07
CA GLU A 140 25.04 -4.30 -5.47
C GLU A 140 23.84 -3.62 -6.11
N VAL A 141 22.81 -3.28 -5.31
CA VAL A 141 21.56 -2.76 -5.80
C VAL A 141 21.16 -1.52 -5.03
N THR A 142 20.63 -0.53 -5.73
CA THR A 142 19.96 0.64 -5.14
C THR A 142 18.53 0.71 -5.67
N THR A 143 17.56 0.79 -4.76
CA THR A 143 16.13 0.97 -5.07
C THR A 143 15.68 2.34 -4.59
N SER A 144 15.05 3.11 -5.47
CA SER A 144 14.42 4.40 -5.14
C SER A 144 12.91 4.25 -5.20
N TYR A 145 12.20 4.82 -4.21
CA TYR A 145 10.75 4.76 -4.07
C TYR A 145 10.16 6.15 -4.28
N ARG A 146 8.96 6.22 -4.88
CA ARG A 146 8.26 7.46 -5.13
C ARG A 146 6.84 7.40 -4.60
N TYR A 147 6.39 8.51 -4.03
CA TYR A 147 5.06 8.69 -3.46
C TYR A 147 4.44 9.99 -3.96
N ASP A 148 3.12 10.06 -3.94
CA ASP A 148 2.42 11.32 -4.13
C ASP A 148 2.33 12.13 -2.82
N ASP A 149 1.64 13.28 -2.86
CA ASP A 149 1.50 14.16 -1.71
C ASP A 149 0.69 13.54 -0.56
N GLU A 150 -0.18 12.55 -0.86
CA GLU A 150 -0.96 11.81 0.14
C GLU A 150 -0.24 10.56 0.65
N GLY A 151 0.96 10.26 0.14
CA GLY A 151 1.75 9.09 0.52
C GLY A 151 1.42 7.82 -0.27
N TYR A 152 0.64 7.91 -1.35
CA TYR A 152 0.37 6.76 -2.21
C TYR A 152 1.63 6.39 -3.01
N PRO A 153 2.05 5.10 -3.04
CA PRO A 153 3.19 4.66 -3.82
C PRO A 153 2.97 4.83 -5.32
N LEU A 154 3.85 5.59 -5.98
CA LEU A 154 3.83 5.81 -7.43
C LEU A 154 4.79 4.87 -8.19
N GLY A 155 5.48 3.99 -7.47
CA GLY A 155 6.39 3.01 -8.02
C GLY A 155 7.81 3.10 -7.50
N LYS A 156 8.67 2.24 -8.03
CA LYS A 156 10.06 2.11 -7.62
C LYS A 156 10.97 1.87 -8.82
N THR A 157 12.25 2.22 -8.64
CA THR A 157 13.30 1.95 -9.61
C THR A 157 14.47 1.28 -8.90
N SER A 158 14.82 0.06 -9.32
CA SER A 158 15.96 -0.69 -8.81
C SER A 158 17.08 -0.72 -9.84
N LYS A 159 18.27 -0.30 -9.43
CA LYS A 159 19.49 -0.24 -10.26
C LYS A 159 20.52 -1.19 -9.72
N ALA A 160 20.97 -2.11 -10.56
CA ALA A 160 22.16 -2.92 -10.38
C ALA A 160 23.23 -2.50 -11.42
N LYS A 161 24.38 -3.14 -11.40
CA LYS A 161 25.51 -2.79 -12.29
C LYS A 161 25.12 -2.75 -13.77
N ASP A 162 24.38 -3.73 -14.25
CA ASP A 162 24.05 -3.91 -15.67
C ASP A 162 22.54 -3.95 -15.95
N ALA A 163 21.71 -3.64 -14.96
CA ALA A 163 20.27 -3.70 -15.08
C ALA A 163 19.56 -2.59 -14.30
N GLU A 164 18.57 -1.98 -14.92
CA GLU A 164 17.63 -1.06 -14.28
C GLU A 164 16.22 -1.56 -14.49
N LEU A 165 15.53 -1.89 -13.39
CA LEU A 165 14.10 -2.25 -13.39
C LEU A 165 13.31 -1.09 -12.78
N SER A 166 12.36 -0.55 -13.53
CA SER A 166 11.50 0.53 -13.05
C SER A 166 10.03 0.19 -13.25
N THR A 167 9.22 0.42 -12.22
CA THR A 167 7.75 0.36 -12.29
C THR A 167 7.19 1.72 -11.93
N VAL A 168 6.27 2.23 -12.74
CA VAL A 168 5.62 3.52 -12.55
C VAL A 168 4.12 3.32 -12.62
N ALA A 169 3.41 3.64 -11.54
CA ALA A 169 1.96 3.70 -11.49
C ALA A 169 1.46 5.13 -11.67
N THR A 170 0.37 5.27 -12.42
CA THR A 170 -0.32 6.54 -12.67
C THR A 170 -1.78 6.38 -12.29
N PRO A 171 -2.21 6.84 -11.09
CA PRO A 171 -3.61 6.86 -10.72
C PRO A 171 -4.45 7.67 -11.70
N SER A 172 -5.61 7.14 -12.09
CA SER A 172 -6.55 7.81 -13.00
C SER A 172 -7.45 8.82 -12.29
N ASP A 173 -7.56 8.71 -10.97
CA ASP A 173 -8.36 9.58 -10.11
C ASP A 173 -7.56 9.99 -8.87
N LYS A 174 -7.71 11.25 -8.43
CA LYS A 174 -7.00 11.78 -7.26
C LYS A 174 -7.43 11.16 -5.93
N ARG A 175 -8.66 10.69 -5.82
CA ARG A 175 -9.22 10.11 -4.61
C ARG A 175 -9.17 8.58 -4.63
N LYS A 176 -9.46 7.97 -5.79
CA LYS A 176 -9.47 6.52 -6.04
C LYS A 176 -8.10 6.08 -6.56
N LYS A 177 -7.10 6.12 -5.69
CA LYS A 177 -5.69 5.90 -6.05
C LYS A 177 -5.41 4.53 -6.65
N HIS A 178 -6.21 3.52 -6.30
CA HIS A 178 -6.05 2.15 -6.79
C HIS A 178 -6.66 1.92 -8.19
N ASP A 179 -7.34 2.93 -8.77
CA ASP A 179 -7.66 2.95 -10.18
C ASP A 179 -6.46 3.55 -10.92
N TYR A 180 -5.58 2.71 -11.42
CA TYR A 180 -4.32 3.16 -12.04
C TYR A 180 -3.98 2.37 -13.30
N THR A 181 -3.06 2.92 -14.07
CA THR A 181 -2.25 2.19 -15.06
C THR A 181 -0.80 2.16 -14.58
N SER A 182 -0.07 1.09 -14.86
CA SER A 182 1.36 1.02 -14.59
C SER A 182 2.14 0.49 -15.77
N VAL A 183 3.42 0.88 -15.80
CA VAL A 183 4.39 0.43 -16.81
C VAL A 183 5.64 -0.04 -16.11
N THR A 184 6.06 -1.27 -16.41
CA THR A 184 7.34 -1.81 -15.95
C THR A 184 8.32 -1.87 -17.11
N LYS A 185 9.54 -1.37 -16.86
CA LYS A 185 10.63 -1.35 -17.84
C LYS A 185 11.86 -2.04 -17.27
N LEU A 186 12.52 -2.81 -18.13
CA LEU A 186 13.87 -3.33 -17.89
C LEU A 186 14.83 -2.66 -18.90
N ASN A 187 15.81 -1.90 -18.42
CA ASN A 187 16.77 -1.15 -19.25
C ASN A 187 16.02 -0.30 -20.31
N ASP A 188 15.03 0.50 -19.87
CA ASP A 188 14.16 1.35 -20.72
C ASP A 188 13.19 0.60 -21.65
N LYS A 189 13.33 -0.72 -21.80
CA LYS A 189 12.40 -1.53 -22.60
C LYS A 189 11.18 -1.89 -21.76
N VAL A 190 9.98 -1.58 -22.24
CA VAL A 190 8.73 -2.02 -21.60
C VAL A 190 8.66 -3.54 -21.64
N ILE A 191 8.48 -4.16 -20.46
CA ILE A 191 8.33 -5.60 -20.29
C ILE A 191 6.93 -5.99 -19.85
N ASP A 192 6.23 -5.13 -19.11
CA ASP A 192 4.82 -5.30 -18.80
C ASP A 192 4.08 -3.97 -18.64
N THR A 193 2.76 -4.04 -18.76
CA THR A 193 1.83 -2.96 -18.39
C THR A 193 0.68 -3.54 -17.62
N ALA A 194 0.16 -2.78 -16.66
CA ALA A 194 -1.01 -3.19 -15.90
C ALA A 194 -2.06 -2.07 -15.85
N LYS A 195 -3.33 -2.51 -15.68
CA LYS A 195 -4.46 -1.63 -15.42
C LYS A 195 -5.26 -2.22 -14.26
N GLN A 196 -5.51 -1.42 -13.26
CA GLN A 196 -6.33 -1.78 -12.11
C GLN A 196 -7.54 -0.86 -12.01
N SER A 197 -8.70 -1.43 -11.65
CA SER A 197 -9.93 -0.71 -11.33
C SER A 197 -10.63 -1.38 -10.16
N CYS A 198 -11.17 -0.59 -9.23
CA CYS A 198 -11.62 -1.09 -7.93
C CYS A 198 -13.01 -0.59 -7.53
N GLU A 199 -13.66 -1.39 -6.69
CA GLU A 199 -14.76 -0.99 -5.83
C GLU A 199 -14.21 -0.58 -4.47
N TYR A 200 -14.79 0.46 -3.84
CA TYR A 200 -14.22 1.11 -2.67
C TYR A 200 -15.18 1.13 -1.49
N ASP A 201 -14.62 1.09 -0.29
CA ASP A 201 -15.33 1.37 0.96
C ASP A 201 -15.46 2.89 1.22
N ARG A 202 -16.04 3.26 2.36
CA ARG A 202 -16.22 4.67 2.78
C ARG A 202 -14.90 5.40 3.03
N HIS A 203 -13.80 4.68 3.32
CA HIS A 203 -12.46 5.23 3.53
C HIS A 203 -11.68 5.35 2.22
N LEU A 204 -12.29 4.98 1.09
CA LEU A 204 -11.67 4.84 -0.22
C LEU A 204 -10.49 3.84 -0.22
N ASN A 205 -10.62 2.79 0.58
CA ASN A 205 -9.82 1.59 0.45
C ASN A 205 -10.48 0.61 -0.52
N PRO A 206 -9.70 -0.12 -1.33
CA PRO A 206 -10.28 -1.06 -2.28
C PRO A 206 -10.90 -2.27 -1.56
N LEU A 207 -12.12 -2.64 -1.92
CA LEU A 207 -12.77 -3.88 -1.48
C LEU A 207 -12.53 -5.01 -2.47
N SER A 208 -12.65 -4.71 -3.75
CA SER A 208 -12.41 -5.64 -4.83
C SER A 208 -11.85 -4.88 -6.03
N CYS A 209 -10.81 -5.42 -6.66
CA CYS A 209 -10.23 -4.85 -7.86
C CYS A 209 -10.11 -5.89 -8.98
N VAL A 210 -10.22 -5.42 -10.21
CA VAL A 210 -9.80 -6.17 -11.39
C VAL A 210 -8.45 -5.63 -11.81
N LEU A 211 -7.45 -6.50 -11.89
CA LEU A 211 -6.10 -6.23 -12.37
C LEU A 211 -5.88 -6.95 -13.70
N GLU A 212 -5.64 -6.18 -14.76
CA GLU A 212 -5.30 -6.69 -16.09
C GLU A 212 -3.81 -6.43 -16.33
N LEU A 213 -3.03 -7.49 -16.49
CA LEU A 213 -1.58 -7.45 -16.74
C LEU A 213 -1.33 -7.88 -18.19
N THR A 214 -0.50 -7.13 -18.91
CA THR A 214 -0.02 -7.49 -20.23
C THR A 214 1.49 -7.66 -20.21
N ASP A 215 1.98 -8.89 -20.30
CA ASP A 215 3.38 -9.23 -20.51
C ASP A 215 3.76 -8.98 -21.97
N THR A 216 4.55 -7.93 -22.20
CA THR A 216 5.04 -7.54 -23.53
C THR A 216 6.44 -8.12 -23.81
N GLY A 217 7.06 -8.80 -22.85
CA GLY A 217 8.34 -9.48 -23.00
C GLY A 217 8.24 -10.75 -23.85
N THR A 218 7.03 -11.26 -24.10
CA THR A 218 6.75 -12.43 -24.94
C THR A 218 6.17 -12.04 -26.30
N THR A 219 6.31 -12.92 -27.30
CA THR A 219 5.71 -12.74 -28.64
C THR A 219 4.89 -13.97 -29.01
N PRO A 220 3.55 -13.88 -29.15
CA PRO A 220 2.73 -12.69 -28.90
C PRO A 220 2.69 -12.30 -27.42
N ALA A 221 2.33 -11.04 -27.10
CA ALA A 221 2.11 -10.55 -25.75
C ALA A 221 1.03 -11.40 -25.05
N LYS A 222 1.28 -11.72 -23.77
CA LYS A 222 0.32 -12.49 -22.95
C LYS A 222 -0.47 -11.55 -22.05
N GLN A 223 -1.76 -11.83 -21.95
CA GLN A 223 -2.65 -11.13 -21.03
C GLN A 223 -3.03 -12.04 -19.87
N HIS A 224 -3.02 -11.49 -18.67
CA HIS A 224 -3.44 -12.13 -17.44
C HIS A 224 -4.46 -11.25 -16.76
N LYS A 225 -5.47 -11.86 -16.17
CA LYS A 225 -6.48 -11.17 -15.40
C LYS A 225 -6.52 -11.74 -13.99
N PHE A 226 -6.50 -10.83 -13.02
CA PHE A 226 -6.57 -11.17 -11.61
C PHE A 226 -7.71 -10.41 -10.96
N THR A 227 -8.21 -10.96 -9.86
CA THR A 227 -9.08 -10.26 -8.92
C THR A 227 -8.31 -10.06 -7.62
N ILE A 228 -8.29 -8.84 -7.11
CA ILE A 228 -7.80 -8.55 -5.76
C ILE A 228 -9.02 -8.42 -4.85
N GLN A 229 -9.04 -9.14 -3.74
CA GLN A 229 -10.10 -9.06 -2.74
C GLN A 229 -9.50 -8.63 -1.40
N ASN A 230 -10.15 -7.68 -0.75
CA ASN A 230 -9.75 -7.17 0.55
C ASN A 230 -10.86 -7.35 1.58
N GLU A 231 -10.48 -7.82 2.77
CA GLU A 231 -11.27 -7.77 3.98
C GLU A 231 -10.56 -6.82 4.93
N ILE A 232 -11.22 -5.72 5.35
CA ILE A 232 -10.60 -4.66 6.13
C ILE A 232 -11.44 -4.37 7.36
N ASN A 233 -10.82 -4.37 8.54
CA ASN A 233 -11.43 -3.95 9.79
C ASN A 233 -10.72 -2.71 10.32
N TYR A 234 -11.49 -1.81 10.90
CA TYR A 234 -11.03 -0.53 11.44
C TYR A 234 -11.18 -0.48 12.96
N TYR A 235 -10.42 0.39 13.59
CA TYR A 235 -10.56 0.72 15.01
C TYR A 235 -11.84 1.49 15.31
#